data_8da60873896bf6f73b61cd924d13517f
#
_entry.id   8da60873896bf6f73b61cd924d13517f
#
_cell.length_a   1.000
_cell.length_b   1.000
_cell.length_c   1.000
_cell.angle_alpha   90.00
_cell.angle_beta   90.00
_cell.angle_gamma   90.00
#
_symmetry.space_group_name_H-M   'P 1'
#
loop_
_entity.id
_entity.type
_entity.pdbx_description
1 polymer ?
#
loop_
_entity_poly.entity_id
_entity_poly.type
_entity_poly.pdbx_seq_one_letter_code
_entity_poly.pdbx_strand_id
1 'polypeptide(L)'
;SLQSIKETLLVDSSPKALYITSPDYYGMVADIESIAKICHQSNTILLVDNAHGTLLNFLDVNIHPIHLGADMCSDSAHKMLPVLTGGGYLHINNSDYVSMGKTAMSFFGSTSPSYLIMESLDLCNKYIQESLKSDLIRVIENIQKLKYRFKDKFCFANSKEPLHLTFLTWKTHQSGLDLANQLRRFNIEC
;
A
#
# COMPACT_ATOMS: atom_id res chain seq x y z
N SER A 1 -18.22 0.53 -1.65
CA SER A 1 -18.28 -0.76 -2.37
C SER A 1 -18.09 -0.54 -3.87
N LEU A 2 -17.75 -1.58 -4.65
CA LEU A 2 -17.69 -1.50 -6.12
C LEU A 2 -19.01 -1.00 -6.71
N GLN A 3 -20.11 -1.48 -6.18
CA GLN A 3 -21.44 -1.07 -6.62
C GLN A 3 -21.68 0.43 -6.40
N SER A 4 -21.31 0.98 -5.25
CA SER A 4 -21.44 2.41 -4.96
C SER A 4 -20.60 3.27 -5.91
N ILE A 5 -19.38 2.86 -6.23
CA ILE A 5 -18.51 3.57 -7.20
C ILE A 5 -19.20 3.60 -8.57
N LYS A 6 -19.67 2.44 -9.03
CA LYS A 6 -20.37 2.32 -10.32
C LYS A 6 -21.61 3.18 -10.39
N GLU A 7 -22.46 3.14 -9.36
CA GLU A 7 -23.67 3.95 -9.29
C GLU A 7 -23.37 5.45 -9.29
N THR A 8 -22.38 5.90 -8.52
CA THR A 8 -21.96 7.30 -8.48
C THR A 8 -21.49 7.78 -9.85
N LEU A 9 -20.63 7.02 -10.53
CA LEU A 9 -20.09 7.42 -11.83
C LEU A 9 -21.11 7.28 -12.99
N LEU A 10 -22.14 6.45 -12.82
CA LEU A 10 -23.27 6.39 -13.77
C LEU A 10 -24.21 7.58 -13.65
N VAL A 11 -24.43 8.10 -12.44
CA VAL A 11 -25.31 9.26 -12.18
C VAL A 11 -24.60 10.57 -12.49
N ASP A 12 -23.30 10.67 -12.18
CA ASP A 12 -22.50 11.85 -12.40
C ASP A 12 -21.23 11.47 -13.15
N SER A 13 -21.13 11.87 -14.41
CA SER A 13 -19.96 11.68 -15.27
C SER A 13 -18.94 12.83 -15.19
N SER A 14 -19.16 13.80 -14.29
CA SER A 14 -18.26 14.96 -14.13
C SER A 14 -16.95 14.69 -13.39
N PRO A 15 -16.82 13.69 -12.48
CA PRO A 15 -15.58 13.40 -11.81
C PRO A 15 -14.45 13.04 -12.80
N LYS A 16 -13.33 13.74 -12.70
CA LYS A 16 -12.14 13.49 -13.54
C LYS A 16 -11.25 12.41 -12.96
N ALA A 17 -11.29 12.21 -11.66
CA ALA A 17 -10.49 11.22 -10.95
C ALA A 17 -11.25 10.62 -9.78
N LEU A 18 -10.98 9.34 -9.53
CA LEU A 18 -11.30 8.67 -8.27
C LEU A 18 -9.97 8.50 -7.49
N TYR A 19 -9.93 8.98 -6.25
CA TYR A 19 -8.79 8.79 -5.36
C TYR A 19 -9.15 7.83 -4.24
N ILE A 20 -8.32 6.82 -4.01
CA ILE A 20 -8.50 5.83 -2.94
C ILE A 20 -7.18 5.48 -2.28
N THR A 21 -7.24 5.03 -1.02
CA THR A 21 -6.09 4.46 -0.30
C THR A 21 -6.18 2.93 -0.31
N SER A 22 -5.13 2.27 -0.77
CA SER A 22 -5.01 0.80 -0.77
C SER A 22 -3.54 0.39 -0.87
N PRO A 23 -3.04 -0.47 0.06
CA PRO A 23 -3.72 -1.01 1.24
C PRO A 23 -4.14 0.06 2.24
N ASP A 24 -5.14 -0.25 3.07
CA ASP A 24 -5.42 0.56 4.24
C ASP A 24 -4.38 0.30 5.35
N TYR A 25 -4.51 1.03 6.48
CA TYR A 25 -3.60 0.90 7.61
C TYR A 25 -3.58 -0.51 8.24
N TYR A 26 -4.63 -1.29 8.04
CA TYR A 26 -4.74 -2.67 8.54
C TYR A 26 -4.28 -3.73 7.54
N GLY A 27 -3.74 -3.31 6.40
CA GLY A 27 -3.28 -4.20 5.33
C GLY A 27 -4.40 -4.73 4.42
N MET A 28 -5.61 -4.14 4.47
CA MET A 28 -6.70 -4.56 3.59
C MET A 28 -6.53 -3.94 2.21
N VAL A 29 -6.55 -4.77 1.18
CA VAL A 29 -6.35 -4.38 -0.23
C VAL A 29 -7.70 -4.28 -0.93
N ALA A 30 -7.94 -3.16 -1.60
CA ALA A 30 -9.11 -2.96 -2.46
C ALA A 30 -9.00 -3.78 -3.76
N ASP A 31 -10.13 -4.06 -4.39
CA ASP A 31 -10.17 -4.67 -5.72
C ASP A 31 -9.86 -3.63 -6.81
N ILE A 32 -8.57 -3.27 -6.90
CA ILE A 32 -8.08 -2.22 -7.80
C ILE A 32 -8.42 -2.52 -9.25
N GLU A 33 -8.31 -3.77 -9.70
CA GLU A 33 -8.59 -4.15 -11.07
C GLU A 33 -10.05 -3.87 -11.47
N SER A 34 -11.00 -4.24 -10.60
CA SER A 34 -12.41 -3.94 -10.85
C SER A 34 -12.72 -2.45 -10.76
N ILE A 35 -12.10 -1.73 -9.82
CA ILE A 35 -12.26 -0.28 -9.69
C ILE A 35 -11.72 0.44 -10.92
N ALA A 36 -10.53 0.09 -11.40
CA ALA A 36 -9.92 0.66 -12.60
C ALA A 36 -10.83 0.48 -13.82
N LYS A 37 -11.37 -0.74 -14.03
CA LYS A 37 -12.32 -1.02 -15.11
C LYS A 37 -13.56 -0.12 -15.05
N ILE A 38 -14.14 0.08 -13.85
CA ILE A 38 -15.30 0.96 -13.67
C ILE A 38 -14.94 2.42 -13.98
N CYS A 39 -13.80 2.91 -13.47
CA CYS A 39 -13.34 4.27 -13.69
C CYS A 39 -13.12 4.53 -15.19
N HIS A 40 -12.38 3.66 -15.87
CA HIS A 40 -12.07 3.83 -17.30
C HIS A 40 -13.32 3.77 -18.19
N GLN A 41 -14.33 2.95 -17.85
CA GLN A 41 -15.62 2.95 -18.55
C GLN A 41 -16.37 4.29 -18.42
N SER A 42 -16.10 5.07 -17.38
CA SER A 42 -16.68 6.39 -17.14
C SER A 42 -15.74 7.55 -17.50
N ASN A 43 -14.64 7.27 -18.22
CA ASN A 43 -13.62 8.26 -18.56
C ASN A 43 -13.04 9.00 -17.34
N THR A 44 -12.94 8.31 -16.22
CA THR A 44 -12.41 8.78 -14.93
C THR A 44 -11.07 8.09 -14.67
N ILE A 45 -10.03 8.84 -14.26
CA ILE A 45 -8.73 8.25 -13.90
C ILE A 45 -8.76 7.68 -12.48
N LEU A 46 -8.00 6.62 -12.23
CA LEU A 46 -7.85 6.03 -10.90
C LEU A 46 -6.50 6.42 -10.30
N LEU A 47 -6.55 7.13 -9.16
CA LEU A 47 -5.40 7.51 -8.36
C LEU A 47 -5.39 6.69 -7.08
N VAL A 48 -4.24 6.05 -6.76
CA VAL A 48 -4.14 5.20 -5.57
C VAL A 48 -3.04 5.70 -4.64
N ASP A 49 -3.42 5.98 -3.39
CA ASP A 49 -2.46 6.11 -2.30
C ASP A 49 -2.06 4.70 -1.84
N ASN A 50 -0.88 4.27 -2.30
CA ASN A 50 -0.30 2.96 -1.99
C ASN A 50 0.81 3.09 -0.92
N ALA A 51 0.67 4.04 -0.01
CA ALA A 51 1.71 4.34 0.98
C ALA A 51 2.18 3.12 1.79
N HIS A 52 1.32 2.13 2.01
CA HIS A 52 1.61 0.90 2.74
C HIS A 52 1.83 -0.32 1.82
N GLY A 53 1.85 -0.13 0.50
CA GLY A 53 1.84 -1.22 -0.47
C GLY A 53 3.05 -1.30 -1.40
N THR A 54 4.12 -0.59 -1.14
CA THR A 54 5.33 -0.60 -2.00
C THR A 54 5.83 -2.02 -2.28
N LEU A 55 5.75 -2.92 -1.29
CA LEU A 55 6.21 -4.30 -1.43
C LEU A 55 5.28 -5.19 -2.28
N LEU A 56 4.06 -4.75 -2.57
CA LEU A 56 3.10 -5.50 -3.39
C LEU A 56 3.61 -5.75 -4.81
N ASN A 57 4.52 -4.91 -5.28
CA ASN A 57 5.19 -5.06 -6.58
C ASN A 57 6.15 -6.27 -6.64
N PHE A 58 6.62 -6.73 -5.50
CA PHE A 58 7.65 -7.76 -5.40
C PHE A 58 7.12 -9.12 -4.92
N LEU A 59 5.81 -9.24 -4.74
CA LEU A 59 5.15 -10.51 -4.45
C LEU A 59 5.17 -11.42 -5.68
N ASP A 60 5.10 -12.74 -5.48
CA ASP A 60 5.03 -13.71 -6.59
C ASP A 60 3.83 -13.45 -7.51
N VAL A 61 2.69 -13.08 -6.93
CA VAL A 61 1.56 -12.50 -7.66
C VAL A 61 1.61 -10.99 -7.46
N ASN A 62 1.97 -10.26 -8.49
CA ASN A 62 2.05 -8.81 -8.43
C ASN A 62 0.65 -8.21 -8.30
N ILE A 63 0.37 -7.61 -7.14
CA ILE A 63 -0.90 -6.94 -6.83
C ILE A 63 -0.73 -5.43 -6.58
N HIS A 64 0.38 -4.86 -7.05
CA HIS A 64 0.63 -3.43 -6.99
C HIS A 64 -0.39 -2.67 -7.87
N PRO A 65 -0.95 -1.55 -7.41
CA PRO A 65 -2.01 -0.81 -8.11
C PRO A 65 -1.72 -0.48 -9.57
N ILE A 66 -0.47 -0.12 -9.90
CA ILE A 66 -0.06 0.18 -11.26
C ILE A 66 -0.27 -1.01 -12.20
N HIS A 67 0.05 -2.23 -11.76
CA HIS A 67 -0.14 -3.44 -12.58
C HIS A 67 -1.62 -3.85 -12.68
N LEU A 68 -2.44 -3.40 -11.73
CA LEU A 68 -3.87 -3.67 -11.70
C LEU A 68 -4.71 -2.59 -12.41
N GLY A 69 -4.06 -1.63 -13.06
CA GLY A 69 -4.72 -0.65 -13.93
C GLY A 69 -4.94 0.73 -13.30
N ALA A 70 -4.36 1.03 -12.14
CA ALA A 70 -4.33 2.41 -11.65
C ALA A 70 -3.55 3.30 -12.64
N ASP A 71 -4.04 4.51 -12.88
CA ASP A 71 -3.38 5.48 -13.76
C ASP A 71 -2.16 6.11 -13.11
N MET A 72 -2.26 6.35 -11.80
CA MET A 72 -1.14 6.80 -10.98
C MET A 72 -1.24 6.20 -9.58
N CYS A 73 -0.10 5.99 -8.93
CA CYS A 73 -0.07 5.72 -7.51
C CYS A 73 1.18 6.29 -6.84
N SER A 74 1.05 6.55 -5.54
CA SER A 74 2.14 7.04 -4.70
C SER A 74 2.51 5.98 -3.66
N ASP A 75 3.81 5.67 -3.57
CA ASP A 75 4.38 4.74 -2.61
C ASP A 75 5.21 5.50 -1.58
N SER A 76 4.99 5.23 -0.29
CA SER A 76 5.91 5.67 0.75
C SER A 76 7.03 4.64 0.91
N ALA A 77 8.11 4.80 0.13
CA ALA A 77 9.23 3.86 0.17
C ALA A 77 9.80 3.70 1.59
N HIS A 78 9.89 4.80 2.33
CA HIS A 78 10.42 4.81 3.71
C HIS A 78 9.59 4.01 4.74
N LYS A 79 8.34 3.63 4.41
CA LYS A 79 7.52 2.81 5.32
C LYS A 79 7.81 1.32 5.18
N MET A 80 8.16 0.88 3.97
CA MET A 80 8.20 -0.54 3.63
C MET A 80 9.57 -1.01 3.11
N LEU A 81 10.44 -0.09 2.73
CA LEU A 81 11.79 -0.35 2.22
C LEU A 81 12.85 0.36 3.09
N PRO A 82 14.12 -0.05 3.03
CA PRO A 82 15.21 0.57 3.80
C PRO A 82 15.60 1.93 3.21
N VAL A 83 14.68 2.88 3.25
CA VAL A 83 14.81 4.25 2.74
C VAL A 83 14.59 5.23 3.88
N LEU A 84 15.35 6.33 3.90
CA LEU A 84 15.20 7.38 4.90
C LEU A 84 13.82 8.05 4.82
N THR A 85 13.30 8.46 5.98
CA THR A 85 11.98 9.12 6.09
C THR A 85 11.87 10.28 5.12
N GLY A 86 10.75 10.32 4.39
CA GLY A 86 10.48 11.27 3.32
C GLY A 86 10.74 10.73 1.91
N GLY A 87 11.43 9.59 1.77
CA GLY A 87 11.60 8.93 0.48
C GLY A 87 10.30 8.26 0.01
N GLY A 88 9.93 8.50 -1.24
CA GLY A 88 8.74 7.93 -1.86
C GLY A 88 8.86 7.88 -3.37
N TYR A 89 7.94 7.19 -4.01
CA TYR A 89 7.83 7.07 -5.45
C TYR A 89 6.46 7.54 -5.93
N LEU A 90 6.45 8.24 -7.07
CA LEU A 90 5.25 8.49 -7.85
C LEU A 90 5.32 7.62 -9.11
N HIS A 91 4.37 6.72 -9.26
CA HIS A 91 4.22 5.88 -10.44
C HIS A 91 3.13 6.45 -11.34
N ILE A 92 3.41 6.56 -12.64
CA ILE A 92 2.48 7.05 -13.65
C ILE A 92 2.41 6.03 -14.77
N ASN A 93 1.25 5.41 -14.95
CA ASN A 93 1.03 4.38 -15.95
C ASN A 93 0.62 4.97 -17.31
N ASN A 94 -0.08 6.10 -17.30
CA ASN A 94 -0.52 6.78 -18.52
C ASN A 94 0.51 7.82 -18.96
N SER A 95 1.07 7.64 -20.17
CA SER A 95 2.08 8.52 -20.77
C SER A 95 1.66 9.99 -20.85
N ASP A 96 0.35 10.26 -21.02
CA ASP A 96 -0.18 11.62 -21.16
C ASP A 96 0.05 12.46 -19.88
N TYR A 97 0.20 11.81 -18.73
CA TYR A 97 0.40 12.48 -17.44
C TYR A 97 1.87 12.59 -16.99
N VAL A 98 2.81 11.94 -17.69
CA VAL A 98 4.23 11.90 -17.26
C VAL A 98 4.85 13.31 -17.19
N SER A 99 4.64 14.12 -18.22
CA SER A 99 5.17 15.49 -18.25
C SER A 99 4.54 16.37 -17.18
N MET A 100 3.22 16.24 -16.96
CA MET A 100 2.49 16.97 -15.93
C MET A 100 2.86 16.51 -14.52
N GLY A 101 3.12 15.23 -14.32
CA GLY A 101 3.54 14.67 -13.03
C GLY A 101 4.81 15.33 -12.51
N LYS A 102 5.83 15.47 -13.36
CA LYS A 102 7.07 16.15 -13.00
C LYS A 102 6.85 17.62 -12.63
N THR A 103 6.02 18.32 -13.39
CA THR A 103 5.66 19.72 -13.12
C THR A 103 4.88 19.83 -11.80
N ALA A 104 3.88 18.98 -11.59
CA ALA A 104 3.10 18.98 -10.36
C ALA A 104 3.97 18.71 -9.12
N MET A 105 4.90 17.76 -9.20
CA MET A 105 5.86 17.50 -8.12
C MET A 105 6.70 18.73 -7.79
N SER A 106 7.05 19.57 -8.77
CA SER A 106 7.83 20.81 -8.53
C SER A 106 7.05 21.88 -7.78
N PHE A 107 5.72 21.86 -7.82
CA PHE A 107 4.89 22.81 -7.06
C PHE A 107 4.77 22.46 -5.58
N PHE A 108 4.84 21.19 -5.24
CA PHE A 108 4.62 20.69 -3.87
C PHE A 108 5.90 20.15 -3.23
N GLY A 109 6.88 19.77 -4.05
CA GLY A 109 8.17 19.28 -3.59
C GLY A 109 9.16 20.42 -3.28
N SER A 110 10.21 20.07 -2.54
CA SER A 110 11.31 21.00 -2.28
C SER A 110 12.14 21.22 -3.55
N THR A 111 12.56 22.47 -3.79
CA THR A 111 13.56 22.80 -4.81
C THR A 111 14.99 22.44 -4.36
N SER A 112 15.17 22.09 -3.08
CA SER A 112 16.44 21.67 -2.49
C SER A 112 16.28 20.27 -1.90
N PRO A 113 16.32 19.21 -2.73
CA PRO A 113 16.11 17.85 -2.28
C PRO A 113 17.25 17.42 -1.33
N SER A 114 16.92 16.56 -0.35
CA SER A 114 17.92 15.95 0.51
C SER A 114 18.71 14.89 -0.27
N TYR A 115 20.00 15.11 -0.45
CA TYR A 115 20.89 14.14 -1.10
C TYR A 115 20.95 12.83 -0.33
N LEU A 116 20.85 12.85 1.01
CA LEU A 116 20.80 11.62 1.82
C LEU A 116 19.58 10.77 1.52
N ILE A 117 18.40 11.40 1.35
CA ILE A 117 17.19 10.67 0.96
C ILE A 117 17.34 10.10 -0.45
N MET A 118 17.88 10.86 -1.39
CA MET A 118 18.13 10.38 -2.75
C MET A 118 19.12 9.23 -2.78
N GLU A 119 20.20 9.31 -2.02
CA GLU A 119 21.19 8.23 -1.88
C GLU A 119 20.55 6.98 -1.27
N SER A 120 19.70 7.13 -0.25
CA SER A 120 19.00 5.99 0.36
C SER A 120 18.04 5.30 -0.62
N LEU A 121 17.39 6.04 -1.51
CA LEU A 121 16.55 5.50 -2.58
C LEU A 121 17.40 4.73 -3.60
N ASP A 122 18.58 5.26 -3.97
CA ASP A 122 19.49 4.61 -4.92
C ASP A 122 20.07 3.33 -4.34
N LEU A 123 20.57 3.36 -3.10
CA LEU A 123 21.06 2.18 -2.39
C LEU A 123 19.98 1.11 -2.20
N CYS A 124 18.73 1.55 -2.02
CA CYS A 124 17.59 0.64 -1.94
C CYS A 124 17.39 -0.16 -3.24
N ASN A 125 17.66 0.41 -4.41
CA ASN A 125 17.60 -0.31 -5.69
C ASN A 125 18.56 -1.50 -5.71
N LYS A 126 19.75 -1.35 -5.14
CA LYS A 126 20.71 -2.46 -4.99
C LYS A 126 20.15 -3.55 -4.07
N TYR A 127 19.61 -3.18 -2.92
CA TYR A 127 18.97 -4.13 -2.01
C TYR A 127 17.81 -4.88 -2.68
N ILE A 128 16.97 -4.18 -3.45
CA ILE A 128 15.86 -4.78 -4.20
C ILE A 128 16.39 -5.87 -5.16
N GLN A 129 17.46 -5.60 -5.88
CA GLN A 129 18.04 -6.54 -6.83
C GLN A 129 18.71 -7.74 -6.18
N GLU A 130 19.41 -7.54 -5.07
CA GLU A 130 20.28 -8.55 -4.47
C GLU A 130 19.61 -9.40 -3.40
N SER A 131 18.69 -8.83 -2.61
CA SER A 131 18.26 -9.45 -1.35
C SER A 131 16.75 -9.44 -1.11
N LEU A 132 16.01 -8.45 -1.59
CA LEU A 132 14.62 -8.23 -1.21
C LEU A 132 13.76 -9.48 -1.39
N LYS A 133 13.88 -10.19 -2.52
CA LYS A 133 13.01 -11.34 -2.80
C LYS A 133 13.17 -12.45 -1.75
N SER A 134 14.40 -12.78 -1.37
CA SER A 134 14.68 -13.81 -0.37
C SER A 134 14.20 -13.40 1.02
N ASP A 135 14.40 -12.13 1.38
CA ASP A 135 13.97 -11.59 2.66
C ASP A 135 12.44 -11.56 2.76
N LEU A 136 11.76 -11.17 1.68
CA LEU A 136 10.32 -11.10 1.61
C LEU A 136 9.68 -12.49 1.80
N ILE A 137 10.19 -13.51 1.10
CA ILE A 137 9.73 -14.91 1.26
C ILE A 137 9.89 -15.33 2.72
N ARG A 138 11.06 -15.10 3.31
CA ARG A 138 11.34 -15.48 4.70
C ARG A 138 10.39 -14.80 5.70
N VAL A 139 10.12 -13.51 5.50
CA VAL A 139 9.20 -12.75 6.37
C VAL A 139 7.78 -13.28 6.23
N ILE A 140 7.29 -13.49 5.01
CA ILE A 140 5.95 -14.05 4.76
C ILE A 140 5.78 -15.41 5.41
N GLU A 141 6.76 -16.32 5.24
CA GLU A 141 6.74 -17.63 5.90
C GLU A 141 6.68 -17.52 7.42
N ASN A 142 7.45 -16.61 8.01
CA ASN A 142 7.46 -16.42 9.46
C ASN A 142 6.11 -15.87 9.96
N ILE A 143 5.50 -14.94 9.25
CA ILE A 143 4.15 -14.44 9.56
C ILE A 143 3.13 -15.58 9.48
N GLN A 144 3.19 -16.42 8.44
CA GLN A 144 2.29 -17.56 8.27
C GLN A 144 2.46 -18.59 9.41
N LYS A 145 3.70 -18.91 9.78
CA LYS A 145 4.01 -19.79 10.92
C LYS A 145 3.44 -19.23 12.22
N LEU A 146 3.53 -17.91 12.41
CA LEU A 146 3.02 -17.22 13.58
C LEU A 146 1.48 -17.24 13.59
N LYS A 147 0.83 -16.92 12.47
CA LYS A 147 -0.64 -17.02 12.33
C LYS A 147 -1.11 -18.45 12.61
N TYR A 148 -0.44 -19.46 12.07
CA TYR A 148 -0.77 -20.88 12.31
C TYR A 148 -0.61 -21.26 13.78
N ARG A 149 0.49 -20.88 14.43
CA ARG A 149 0.76 -21.18 15.85
C ARG A 149 -0.31 -20.62 16.79
N PHE A 150 -0.90 -19.50 16.45
CA PHE A 150 -1.85 -18.79 17.31
C PHE A 150 -3.30 -18.82 16.81
N LYS A 151 -3.62 -19.58 15.77
CA LYS A 151 -4.95 -19.65 15.14
C LYS A 151 -6.10 -19.98 16.09
N ASP A 152 -5.82 -20.79 17.13
CA ASP A 152 -6.83 -21.21 18.11
C ASP A 152 -7.09 -20.13 19.18
N LYS A 153 -6.12 -19.24 19.39
CA LYS A 153 -6.19 -18.17 20.40
C LYS A 153 -6.66 -16.83 19.81
N PHE A 154 -6.24 -16.54 18.60
CA PHE A 154 -6.50 -15.25 17.95
C PHE A 154 -7.14 -15.44 16.58
N CYS A 155 -7.93 -14.46 16.18
CA CYS A 155 -8.40 -14.32 14.82
C CYS A 155 -7.54 -13.27 14.11
N PHE A 156 -7.07 -13.61 12.91
CA PHE A 156 -6.28 -12.69 12.09
C PHE A 156 -7.11 -12.21 10.92
N ALA A 157 -6.94 -10.95 10.54
CA ALA A 157 -7.54 -10.44 9.32
C ALA A 157 -7.00 -11.23 8.12
N ASN A 158 -7.90 -11.54 7.18
CA ASN A 158 -7.55 -12.20 5.93
C ASN A 158 -7.41 -11.13 4.83
N SER A 159 -6.19 -10.89 4.39
CA SER A 159 -5.88 -9.96 3.30
C SER A 159 -5.01 -10.64 2.25
N LYS A 160 -5.07 -10.12 1.02
CA LYS A 160 -4.15 -10.48 -0.07
C LYS A 160 -2.73 -9.95 0.20
N GLU A 161 -2.62 -8.94 1.05
CA GLU A 161 -1.34 -8.39 1.52
C GLU A 161 -0.80 -9.29 2.65
N PRO A 162 0.36 -9.98 2.47
CA PRO A 162 0.79 -11.03 3.39
C PRO A 162 1.65 -10.53 4.55
N LEU A 163 2.04 -9.23 4.57
CA LEU A 163 3.04 -8.70 5.50
C LEU A 163 2.43 -8.14 6.79
N HIS A 164 1.14 -7.78 6.77
CA HIS A 164 0.46 -7.30 7.97
C HIS A 164 -0.02 -8.46 8.85
N LEU A 165 0.21 -8.28 10.14
CA LEU A 165 -0.29 -9.19 11.19
C LEU A 165 -1.37 -8.47 11.99
N THR A 166 -2.58 -8.40 11.45
CA THR A 166 -3.70 -7.68 12.04
C THR A 166 -4.57 -8.62 12.84
N PHE A 167 -4.68 -8.36 14.15
CA PHE A 167 -5.52 -9.13 15.07
C PHE A 167 -6.94 -8.58 15.07
N LEU A 168 -7.91 -9.50 15.01
CA LEU A 168 -9.32 -9.21 15.24
C LEU A 168 -9.66 -9.58 16.68
N THR A 169 -10.01 -8.59 17.49
CA THR A 169 -10.09 -8.74 18.96
C THR A 169 -11.39 -9.36 19.46
N TRP A 170 -12.37 -9.62 18.61
CA TRP A 170 -13.69 -10.15 18.99
C TRP A 170 -13.64 -11.49 19.76
N LYS A 171 -12.62 -12.34 19.55
CA LYS A 171 -12.43 -13.58 20.34
C LYS A 171 -11.86 -13.33 21.74
N THR A 172 -11.28 -12.18 21.98
CA THR A 172 -10.64 -11.87 23.26
C THR A 172 -11.59 -11.21 24.26
N HIS A 173 -12.80 -10.86 23.83
CA HIS A 173 -13.77 -10.06 24.62
C HIS A 173 -13.21 -8.71 25.12
N GLN A 174 -12.20 -8.17 24.45
CA GLN A 174 -11.54 -6.91 24.77
C GLN A 174 -11.57 -5.99 23.54
N SER A 175 -11.52 -4.69 23.76
CA SER A 175 -11.31 -3.75 22.66
C SER A 175 -9.86 -3.83 22.15
N GLY A 176 -9.64 -3.42 20.89
CA GLY A 176 -8.28 -3.33 20.35
C GLY A 176 -7.38 -2.40 21.17
N LEU A 177 -7.96 -1.31 21.69
CA LEU A 177 -7.24 -0.35 22.53
C LEU A 177 -6.79 -0.98 23.86
N ASP A 178 -7.66 -1.76 24.50
CA ASP A 178 -7.31 -2.45 25.76
C ASP A 178 -6.20 -3.47 25.53
N LEU A 179 -6.27 -4.22 24.44
CA LEU A 179 -5.24 -5.17 24.08
C LEU A 179 -3.91 -4.46 23.80
N ALA A 180 -3.93 -3.38 23.02
CA ALA A 180 -2.74 -2.58 22.76
C ALA A 180 -2.11 -2.03 24.04
N ASN A 181 -2.93 -1.50 24.95
CA ASN A 181 -2.45 -1.02 26.27
C ASN A 181 -1.86 -2.13 27.13
N GLN A 182 -2.39 -3.35 27.05
CA GLN A 182 -1.78 -4.50 27.73
C GLN A 182 -0.43 -4.88 27.11
N LEU A 183 -0.32 -4.92 25.76
CA LEU A 183 0.91 -5.22 25.06
C LEU A 183 2.02 -4.21 25.38
N ARG A 184 1.68 -2.91 25.48
CA ARG A 184 2.63 -1.87 25.90
C ARG A 184 3.26 -2.11 27.26
N ARG A 185 2.54 -2.75 28.22
CA ARG A 185 3.11 -3.14 29.51
C ARG A 185 4.23 -4.17 29.40
N PHE A 186 4.30 -4.87 28.26
CA PHE A 186 5.35 -5.80 27.92
C PHE A 186 6.35 -5.23 26.90
N ASN A 187 6.37 -3.90 26.70
CA ASN A 187 7.19 -3.19 25.73
C ASN A 187 6.92 -3.64 24.27
N ILE A 188 5.68 -4.02 23.97
CA ILE A 188 5.22 -4.34 22.62
C ILE A 188 4.33 -3.20 22.16
N GLU A 189 4.79 -2.45 21.13
CA GLU A 189 4.00 -1.41 20.48
C GLU A 189 3.33 -1.98 19.22
N CYS A 190 2.08 -1.57 18.93
CA CYS A 190 1.29 -2.05 17.80
C CYS A 190 0.34 -0.96 17.28
#